data_0cdb542a57acae0a906e37a5443f594c
#
_entry.id   0cdb542a57acae0a906e37a5443f594c
#
_cell.length_a   1.000
_cell.length_b   1.000
_cell.length_c   1.000
_cell.angle_alpha   90.00
_cell.angle_beta   90.00
_cell.angle_gamma   90.00
#
_symmetry.space_group_name_H-M   'P 1'
#
loop_
_entity.id
_entity.type
_entity.pdbx_description
1 polymer ?
#
loop_
_entity_poly.entity_id
_entity_poly.type
_entity_poly.pdbx_seq_one_letter_code
_entity_poly.pdbx_strand_id
1 'polypeptide(L)'
;PDASFASSLHSEPGPLLIGVRVPSAITPHPHPEAYAAVENTVRVLTDLGHHVDELPQAPFDDAALARDFLLTWFVSIAHEVDEAKRLTGAGDASFERDTLIMAALGRATSGVDYVNAVARRHEHTRRLTEFFETHDLLLTPTMATPPPKVGAFDLPATLARSADVLLKTRTAGLLRYTKIVDDMVDDNLGWVPYTQLANLTGRRRSRCRCTGPPT
;
A
#
# COMPACT_ATOMS: atom_id res chain seq x y z
N PRO A 1 -8.08 -6.77 25.38
CA PRO A 1 -9.50 -6.86 25.07
C PRO A 1 -10.12 -7.90 25.99
N ASP A 2 -11.19 -7.49 26.70
CA ASP A 2 -11.83 -8.32 27.71
C ASP A 2 -12.70 -9.46 27.14
N ALA A 3 -12.82 -9.54 25.81
CA ALA A 3 -13.52 -10.59 25.09
C ALA A 3 -12.63 -11.23 24.01
N SER A 4 -12.77 -12.55 23.82
CA SER A 4 -12.09 -13.25 22.75
C SER A 4 -12.75 -12.93 21.40
N PHE A 5 -11.97 -12.95 20.31
CA PHE A 5 -12.54 -12.79 18.95
C PHE A 5 -13.60 -13.82 18.63
N ALA A 6 -13.50 -15.03 19.17
CA ALA A 6 -14.47 -16.09 18.97
C ALA A 6 -15.83 -15.75 19.63
N SER A 7 -15.83 -15.08 20.78
CA SER A 7 -17.08 -14.66 21.42
C SER A 7 -17.78 -13.54 20.66
N SER A 8 -17.01 -12.67 19.98
CA SER A 8 -17.58 -11.56 19.18
C SER A 8 -18.26 -12.05 17.89
N LEU A 9 -17.97 -13.28 17.40
CA LEU A 9 -18.65 -13.84 16.23
C LEU A 9 -20.13 -14.15 16.46
N HIS A 10 -20.56 -14.22 17.72
CA HIS A 10 -21.96 -14.54 18.10
C HIS A 10 -22.74 -13.31 18.54
N SER A 11 -22.13 -12.12 18.50
CA SER A 11 -22.81 -10.87 18.80
C SER A 11 -23.06 -10.11 17.49
N GLU A 12 -24.32 -9.72 17.26
CA GLU A 12 -24.60 -8.80 16.16
C GLU A 12 -24.05 -7.41 16.49
N PRO A 13 -23.27 -6.80 15.59
CA PRO A 13 -22.88 -5.41 15.80
C PRO A 13 -24.13 -4.52 15.69
N GLY A 14 -24.23 -3.51 16.54
CA GLY A 14 -25.22 -2.44 16.37
C GLY A 14 -24.98 -1.67 15.06
N PRO A 15 -25.80 -0.63 14.78
CA PRO A 15 -25.52 0.27 13.66
C PRO A 15 -24.12 0.85 13.76
N LEU A 16 -23.33 0.71 12.69
CA LEU A 16 -21.97 1.23 12.59
C LEU A 16 -21.97 2.49 11.75
N LEU A 17 -21.06 3.43 12.04
CA LEU A 17 -20.74 4.56 11.18
C LEU A 17 -19.50 4.23 10.35
N ILE A 18 -19.66 4.20 9.02
CA ILE A 18 -18.67 3.72 8.08
C ILE A 18 -18.27 4.85 7.14
N GLY A 19 -17.04 5.33 7.23
CA GLY A 19 -16.52 6.27 6.26
C GLY A 19 -16.14 5.56 4.97
N VAL A 20 -16.53 6.09 3.82
CA VAL A 20 -16.26 5.51 2.51
C VAL A 20 -15.38 6.41 1.68
N ARG A 21 -14.41 5.81 1.01
CA ARG A 21 -13.52 6.53 0.12
C ARG A 21 -13.09 5.68 -1.06
N VAL A 22 -13.16 6.25 -2.29
CA VAL A 22 -12.69 5.59 -3.51
C VAL A 22 -11.48 6.29 -4.13
N PRO A 23 -11.46 7.62 -4.38
CA PRO A 23 -10.26 8.29 -4.88
C PRO A 23 -9.14 8.31 -3.84
N SER A 24 -7.89 8.30 -4.31
CA SER A 24 -6.70 8.56 -3.48
C SER A 24 -5.83 9.63 -4.13
N ALA A 25 -4.90 10.23 -3.38
CA ALA A 25 -3.98 11.21 -3.95
C ALA A 25 -3.04 10.58 -5.00
N ILE A 26 -2.76 9.27 -4.90
CA ILE A 26 -1.92 8.54 -5.86
C ILE A 26 -2.74 8.14 -7.10
N THR A 27 -4.03 7.82 -6.91
CA THR A 27 -4.94 7.47 -7.99
C THR A 27 -6.22 8.28 -7.85
N PRO A 28 -6.22 9.53 -8.36
CA PRO A 28 -7.40 10.41 -8.25
C PRO A 28 -8.60 9.92 -9.05
N HIS A 29 -8.36 9.12 -10.09
CA HIS A 29 -9.37 8.59 -11.00
C HIS A 29 -9.31 7.07 -11.06
N PRO A 30 -9.79 6.36 -10.02
CA PRO A 30 -9.89 4.90 -10.04
C PRO A 30 -10.77 4.40 -11.19
N HIS A 31 -10.56 3.15 -11.58
CA HIS A 31 -11.37 2.51 -12.60
C HIS A 31 -12.86 2.42 -12.19
N PRO A 32 -13.83 2.54 -13.12
CA PRO A 32 -15.26 2.46 -12.81
C PRO A 32 -15.67 1.21 -12.01
N GLU A 33 -15.02 0.07 -12.23
CA GLU A 33 -15.24 -1.15 -11.47
C GLU A 33 -14.94 -1.00 -9.95
N ALA A 34 -13.97 -0.14 -9.59
CA ALA A 34 -13.67 0.13 -8.19
C ALA A 34 -14.82 0.91 -7.52
N TYR A 35 -15.41 1.87 -8.24
CA TYR A 35 -16.61 2.58 -7.77
C TYR A 35 -17.81 1.65 -7.67
N ALA A 36 -18.11 0.87 -8.73
CA ALA A 36 -19.23 -0.05 -8.73
C ALA A 36 -19.18 -1.09 -7.59
N ALA A 37 -17.96 -1.59 -7.29
CA ALA A 37 -17.75 -2.53 -6.17
C ALA A 37 -18.06 -1.87 -4.82
N VAL A 38 -17.61 -0.64 -4.62
CA VAL A 38 -17.87 0.10 -3.37
C VAL A 38 -19.35 0.48 -3.26
N GLU A 39 -19.97 1.02 -4.31
CA GLU A 39 -21.39 1.36 -4.32
C GLU A 39 -22.28 0.15 -4.00
N ASN A 40 -21.96 -1.01 -4.56
CA ASN A 40 -22.67 -2.24 -4.24
C ASN A 40 -22.51 -2.64 -2.75
N THR A 41 -21.29 -2.49 -2.21
CA THR A 41 -21.02 -2.75 -0.79
C THR A 41 -21.76 -1.77 0.10
N VAL A 42 -21.75 -0.48 -0.25
CA VAL A 42 -22.49 0.58 0.49
C VAL A 42 -23.98 0.26 0.56
N ARG A 43 -24.58 -0.17 -0.57
CA ARG A 43 -25.99 -0.55 -0.59
C ARG A 43 -26.27 -1.68 0.40
N VAL A 44 -25.48 -2.75 0.38
CA VAL A 44 -25.65 -3.88 1.28
C VAL A 44 -25.49 -3.46 2.75
N LEU A 45 -24.49 -2.63 3.06
CA LEU A 45 -24.28 -2.14 4.42
C LEU A 45 -25.42 -1.25 4.90
N THR A 46 -25.97 -0.41 4.04
CA THR A 46 -27.14 0.43 4.33
C THR A 46 -28.39 -0.42 4.55
N ASP A 47 -28.62 -1.44 3.73
CA ASP A 47 -29.73 -2.39 3.89
C ASP A 47 -29.63 -3.19 5.21
N LEU A 48 -28.41 -3.40 5.71
CA LEU A 48 -28.15 -4.00 7.03
C LEU A 48 -28.33 -3.01 8.20
N GLY A 49 -28.65 -1.74 7.93
CA GLY A 49 -28.91 -0.73 8.95
C GLY A 49 -27.68 0.03 9.43
N HIS A 50 -26.57 -0.04 8.71
CA HIS A 50 -25.39 0.78 9.00
C HIS A 50 -25.50 2.17 8.37
N HIS A 51 -24.80 3.15 8.94
CA HIS A 51 -24.67 4.50 8.40
C HIS A 51 -23.39 4.62 7.60
N VAL A 52 -23.48 5.21 6.40
CA VAL A 52 -22.35 5.34 5.48
C VAL A 52 -22.15 6.81 5.13
N ASP A 53 -20.94 7.33 5.39
CA ASP A 53 -20.52 8.68 5.07
C ASP A 53 -19.49 8.65 3.93
N GLU A 54 -19.75 9.38 2.85
CA GLU A 54 -18.74 9.65 1.84
C GLU A 54 -17.72 10.67 2.37
N LEU A 55 -16.45 10.29 2.35
CA LEU A 55 -15.37 11.14 2.81
C LEU A 55 -14.88 12.01 1.65
N PRO A 56 -15.08 13.35 1.68
CA PRO A 56 -14.65 14.25 0.61
C PRO A 56 -13.11 14.34 0.51
N GLN A 57 -12.43 14.03 1.61
CA GLN A 57 -10.98 13.99 1.71
C GLN A 57 -10.52 12.77 2.50
N ALA A 58 -9.29 12.34 2.23
CA ALA A 58 -8.66 11.31 3.04
C ALA A 58 -8.50 11.77 4.49
N PRO A 59 -8.73 10.91 5.48
CA PRO A 59 -8.42 11.23 6.87
C PRO A 59 -6.90 11.27 7.15
N PHE A 60 -6.07 11.04 6.15
CA PHE A 60 -4.60 11.04 6.22
C PHE A 60 -3.99 11.47 4.88
N ASP A 61 -2.70 11.80 4.88
CA ASP A 61 -1.97 12.17 3.65
C ASP A 61 -1.48 10.91 2.93
N ASP A 62 -2.21 10.49 1.88
CA ASP A 62 -1.89 9.31 1.08
C ASP A 62 -0.54 9.39 0.40
N ALA A 63 -0.21 10.55 -0.15
CA ALA A 63 1.02 10.72 -0.92
C ALA A 63 2.23 10.62 0.01
N ALA A 64 2.17 11.26 1.18
CA ALA A 64 3.22 11.13 2.19
C ALA A 64 3.32 9.70 2.72
N LEU A 65 2.16 9.06 2.99
CA LEU A 65 2.10 7.67 3.45
C LEU A 65 2.72 6.71 2.43
N ALA A 66 2.45 6.89 1.14
CA ALA A 66 2.99 6.06 0.08
C ALA A 66 4.52 6.19 -0.04
N ARG A 67 5.05 7.43 0.03
CA ARG A 67 6.50 7.67 0.01
C ARG A 67 7.19 7.05 1.23
N ASP A 68 6.63 7.20 2.43
CA ASP A 68 7.17 6.61 3.65
C ASP A 68 7.13 5.09 3.61
N PHE A 69 6.05 4.52 3.03
CA PHE A 69 5.93 3.09 2.81
C PHE A 69 7.04 2.59 1.88
N LEU A 70 7.23 3.19 0.70
CA LEU A 70 8.26 2.76 -0.24
C LEU A 70 9.67 2.91 0.34
N LEU A 71 9.96 4.01 1.03
CA LEU A 71 11.27 4.23 1.63
C LEU A 71 11.59 3.14 2.64
N THR A 72 10.67 2.85 3.55
CA THR A 72 10.86 1.78 4.56
C THR A 72 10.92 0.40 3.92
N TRP A 73 10.16 0.18 2.85
CA TRP A 73 10.15 -1.07 2.11
C TRP A 73 11.47 -1.32 1.38
N PHE A 74 12.03 -0.31 0.70
CA PHE A 74 13.35 -0.43 0.06
C PHE A 74 14.45 -0.79 1.06
N VAL A 75 14.46 -0.17 2.24
CA VAL A 75 15.42 -0.51 3.30
C VAL A 75 15.23 -1.95 3.78
N SER A 76 13.98 -2.41 3.92
CA SER A 76 13.68 -3.79 4.28
C SER A 76 14.14 -4.78 3.20
N ILE A 77 13.89 -4.48 1.92
CA ILE A 77 14.37 -5.31 0.80
C ILE A 77 15.91 -5.39 0.78
N ALA A 78 16.60 -4.28 1.07
CA ALA A 78 18.06 -4.29 1.16
C ALA A 78 18.55 -5.22 2.26
N HIS A 79 17.92 -5.18 3.44
CA HIS A 79 18.20 -6.08 4.55
C HIS A 79 17.94 -7.55 4.18
N GLU A 80 16.79 -7.86 3.61
CA GLU A 80 16.40 -9.22 3.23
C GLU A 80 17.36 -9.82 2.16
N VAL A 81 17.76 -9.02 1.17
CA VAL A 81 18.75 -9.45 0.17
C VAL A 81 20.10 -9.75 0.80
N ASP A 82 20.57 -8.89 1.73
CA ASP A 82 21.85 -9.10 2.42
C ASP A 82 21.79 -10.32 3.33
N GLU A 83 20.69 -10.53 4.03
CA GLU A 83 20.48 -11.69 4.89
C GLU A 83 20.37 -12.99 4.08
N ALA A 84 19.65 -12.99 2.97
CA ALA A 84 19.56 -14.14 2.07
C ALA A 84 20.95 -14.53 1.52
N LYS A 85 21.76 -13.55 1.11
CA LYS A 85 23.15 -13.80 0.69
C LYS A 85 24.00 -14.38 1.80
N ARG A 86 23.89 -13.82 3.01
CA ARG A 86 24.62 -14.28 4.18
C ARG A 86 24.30 -15.73 4.54
N LEU A 87 23.01 -16.09 4.49
CA LEU A 87 22.55 -17.43 4.90
C LEU A 87 22.81 -18.49 3.83
N THR A 88 22.72 -18.16 2.54
CA THR A 88 22.73 -19.13 1.44
C THR A 88 24.04 -19.10 0.61
N GLY A 89 24.85 -18.05 0.74
CA GLY A 89 25.99 -17.82 -0.15
C GLY A 89 25.58 -17.37 -1.56
N ALA A 90 24.30 -17.00 -1.79
CA ALA A 90 23.79 -16.59 -3.09
C ALA A 90 24.47 -15.31 -3.58
N GLY A 91 24.77 -15.25 -4.89
CA GLY A 91 25.23 -14.03 -5.57
C GLY A 91 24.07 -13.20 -6.13
N ASP A 92 24.39 -12.03 -6.73
CA ASP A 92 23.40 -11.15 -7.35
C ASP A 92 22.58 -11.86 -8.44
N ALA A 93 23.15 -12.81 -9.15
CA ALA A 93 22.47 -13.59 -10.19
C ALA A 93 21.29 -14.45 -9.69
N SER A 94 21.17 -14.63 -8.37
CA SER A 94 20.08 -15.38 -7.75
C SER A 94 18.85 -14.52 -7.43
N PHE A 95 18.91 -13.22 -7.70
CA PHE A 95 17.83 -12.28 -7.44
C PHE A 95 17.36 -11.64 -8.75
N GLU A 96 16.07 -11.29 -8.79
CA GLU A 96 15.52 -10.53 -9.89
C GLU A 96 16.12 -9.10 -9.92
N ARG A 97 16.21 -8.54 -11.14
CA ARG A 97 16.75 -7.19 -11.35
C ARG A 97 16.04 -6.15 -10.49
N ASP A 98 14.71 -6.18 -10.45
CA ASP A 98 13.91 -5.18 -9.74
C ASP A 98 14.16 -5.25 -8.24
N THR A 99 14.31 -6.46 -7.70
CA THR A 99 14.69 -6.68 -6.29
C THR A 99 16.06 -6.05 -6.00
N LEU A 100 17.03 -6.19 -6.89
CA LEU A 100 18.36 -5.60 -6.73
C LEU A 100 18.34 -4.07 -6.84
N ILE A 101 17.50 -3.50 -7.72
CA ILE A 101 17.30 -2.05 -7.82
C ILE A 101 16.69 -1.51 -6.52
N MET A 102 15.61 -2.12 -6.03
CA MET A 102 14.99 -1.74 -4.77
C MET A 102 15.96 -1.84 -3.59
N ALA A 103 16.76 -2.92 -3.54
CA ALA A 103 17.81 -3.06 -2.53
C ALA A 103 18.88 -1.97 -2.65
N ALA A 104 19.27 -1.56 -3.86
CA ALA A 104 20.22 -0.47 -4.07
C ALA A 104 19.66 0.89 -3.61
N LEU A 105 18.38 1.16 -3.86
CA LEU A 105 17.68 2.34 -3.33
C LEU A 105 17.64 2.33 -1.80
N GLY A 106 17.34 1.18 -1.21
CA GLY A 106 17.35 0.99 0.25
C GLY A 106 18.71 1.26 0.87
N ARG A 107 19.79 0.74 0.29
CA ARG A 107 21.17 0.98 0.77
C ARG A 107 21.60 2.44 0.63
N ALA A 108 21.07 3.15 -0.36
CA ALA A 108 21.32 4.58 -0.54
C ALA A 108 20.49 5.46 0.41
N THR A 109 19.51 4.92 1.10
CA THR A 109 18.72 5.63 2.09
C THR A 109 19.56 5.91 3.32
N SER A 110 19.61 7.19 3.74
CA SER A 110 20.34 7.53 4.96
C SER A 110 19.62 7.01 6.21
N GLY A 111 20.38 6.75 7.28
CA GLY A 111 19.76 6.39 8.56
C GLY A 111 18.82 7.47 9.09
N VAL A 112 19.11 8.74 8.82
CA VAL A 112 18.26 9.88 9.21
C VAL A 112 16.93 9.85 8.44
N ASP A 113 16.97 9.63 7.12
CA ASP A 113 15.75 9.52 6.30
C ASP A 113 14.86 8.37 6.77
N TYR A 114 15.47 7.22 7.07
CA TYR A 114 14.76 6.06 7.59
C TYR A 114 14.09 6.35 8.95
N VAL A 115 14.84 6.93 9.90
CA VAL A 115 14.30 7.29 11.22
C VAL A 115 13.17 8.30 11.10
N ASN A 116 13.29 9.28 10.19
CA ASN A 116 12.23 10.26 9.93
C ASN A 116 10.97 9.59 9.34
N ALA A 117 11.11 8.64 8.41
CA ALA A 117 9.97 7.90 7.87
C ALA A 117 9.28 7.05 8.94
N VAL A 118 10.05 6.38 9.81
CA VAL A 118 9.52 5.63 10.95
C VAL A 118 8.80 6.55 11.94
N ALA A 119 9.32 7.75 12.20
CA ALA A 119 8.68 8.74 13.08
C ALA A 119 7.33 9.22 12.47
N ARG A 120 7.29 9.53 11.16
CA ARG A 120 6.05 9.91 10.47
C ARG A 120 4.99 8.81 10.49
N ARG A 121 5.35 7.54 10.64
CA ARG A 121 4.38 6.46 10.84
C ARG A 121 3.49 6.70 12.06
N HIS A 122 4.01 7.28 13.11
CA HIS A 122 3.21 7.65 14.28
C HIS A 122 2.20 8.76 13.96
N GLU A 123 2.58 9.70 13.11
CA GLU A 123 1.67 10.76 12.63
C GLU A 123 0.53 10.17 11.79
N HIS A 124 0.83 9.28 10.84
CA HIS A 124 -0.20 8.58 10.06
C HIS A 124 -1.14 7.78 10.97
N THR A 125 -0.59 7.10 11.98
CA THR A 125 -1.39 6.33 12.95
C THR A 125 -2.28 7.24 13.79
N ARG A 126 -1.78 8.41 14.22
CA ARG A 126 -2.53 9.38 15.02
C ARG A 126 -3.72 9.92 14.22
N ARG A 127 -3.52 10.38 12.99
CA ARG A 127 -4.59 10.88 12.12
C ARG A 127 -5.67 9.82 11.87
N LEU A 128 -5.25 8.59 11.65
CA LEU A 128 -6.18 7.48 11.51
C LEU A 128 -6.93 7.18 12.81
N THR A 129 -6.30 7.37 13.97
CA THR A 129 -6.96 7.23 15.27
C THR A 129 -8.00 8.32 15.47
N GLU A 130 -7.68 9.57 15.14
CA GLU A 130 -8.65 10.70 15.17
C GLU A 130 -9.88 10.42 14.30
N PHE A 131 -9.69 9.84 13.10
CA PHE A 131 -10.81 9.39 12.27
C PHE A 131 -11.68 8.35 12.99
N PHE A 132 -11.06 7.37 13.66
CA PHE A 132 -11.78 6.32 14.38
C PHE A 132 -12.38 6.76 15.73
N GLU A 133 -12.22 8.02 16.13
CA GLU A 133 -12.99 8.60 17.24
C GLU A 133 -14.47 8.84 16.88
N THR A 134 -14.74 9.00 15.57
CA THR A 134 -16.08 9.28 15.05
C THR A 134 -16.63 8.17 14.15
N HIS A 135 -15.79 7.34 13.57
CA HIS A 135 -16.17 6.27 12.66
C HIS A 135 -15.70 4.90 13.16
N ASP A 136 -16.51 3.89 12.94
CA ASP A 136 -16.17 2.51 13.32
C ASP A 136 -15.30 1.82 12.28
N LEU A 137 -15.53 2.11 10.99
CA LEU A 137 -14.84 1.48 9.86
C LEU A 137 -14.47 2.50 8.79
N LEU A 138 -13.41 2.18 8.03
CA LEU A 138 -13.04 2.84 6.78
C LEU A 138 -13.18 1.83 5.64
N LEU A 139 -14.12 2.07 4.72
CA LEU A 139 -14.34 1.26 3.52
C LEU A 139 -13.60 1.87 2.32
N THR A 140 -12.79 1.05 1.68
CA THR A 140 -12.08 1.41 0.45
C THR A 140 -12.11 0.24 -0.53
N PRO A 141 -11.91 0.46 -1.83
CA PRO A 141 -11.62 -0.65 -2.74
C PRO A 141 -10.36 -1.39 -2.30
N THR A 142 -10.22 -2.64 -2.70
CA THR A 142 -8.94 -3.36 -2.54
C THR A 142 -7.92 -2.90 -3.58
N MET A 143 -8.39 -2.65 -4.81
CA MET A 143 -7.60 -2.18 -5.94
C MET A 143 -8.28 -0.98 -6.58
N ALA A 144 -7.49 -0.05 -7.09
CA ALA A 144 -8.00 1.11 -7.83
C ALA A 144 -8.34 0.78 -9.29
N THR A 145 -7.74 -0.29 -9.83
CA THR A 145 -7.88 -0.73 -11.22
C THR A 145 -8.03 -2.25 -11.28
N PRO A 146 -8.55 -2.82 -12.36
CA PRO A 146 -8.51 -4.26 -12.59
C PRO A 146 -7.08 -4.82 -12.51
N PRO A 147 -6.90 -6.12 -12.24
CA PRO A 147 -5.59 -6.73 -12.15
C PRO A 147 -4.73 -6.46 -13.40
N PRO A 148 -3.45 -6.11 -13.24
CA PRO A 148 -2.56 -5.89 -14.37
C PRO A 148 -2.36 -7.19 -15.18
N LYS A 149 -2.11 -7.05 -16.47
CA LYS A 149 -1.72 -8.18 -17.31
C LYS A 149 -0.33 -8.67 -16.90
N VAL A 150 -0.07 -9.95 -17.11
CA VAL A 150 1.28 -10.51 -16.94
C VAL A 150 2.26 -9.72 -17.80
N GLY A 151 3.39 -9.31 -17.21
CA GLY A 151 4.40 -8.48 -17.88
C GLY A 151 4.08 -6.99 -17.92
N ALA A 152 3.01 -6.51 -17.32
CA ALA A 152 2.65 -5.08 -17.33
C ALA A 152 3.72 -4.18 -16.69
N PHE A 153 4.52 -4.73 -15.79
CA PHE A 153 5.62 -4.03 -15.11
C PHE A 153 7.00 -4.38 -15.66
N ASP A 154 7.08 -5.15 -16.74
CA ASP A 154 8.35 -5.49 -17.35
C ASP A 154 9.01 -4.24 -17.92
N LEU A 155 10.27 -4.02 -17.56
CA LEU A 155 11.04 -2.91 -18.12
C LEU A 155 11.29 -3.13 -19.62
N PRO A 156 11.11 -2.10 -20.46
CA PRO A 156 11.58 -2.14 -21.84
C PRO A 156 13.05 -2.56 -21.92
N ALA A 157 13.44 -3.32 -22.94
CA ALA A 157 14.79 -3.91 -23.06
C ALA A 157 15.92 -2.88 -22.97
N THR A 158 15.69 -1.64 -23.42
CA THR A 158 16.65 -0.53 -23.31
C THR A 158 16.85 -0.09 -21.87
N LEU A 159 15.77 0.09 -21.12
CA LEU A 159 15.82 0.47 -19.70
C LEU A 159 16.37 -0.68 -18.86
N ALA A 160 16.04 -1.92 -19.19
CA ALA A 160 16.57 -3.11 -18.55
C ALA A 160 18.11 -3.16 -18.64
N ARG A 161 18.68 -2.88 -19.82
CA ARG A 161 20.16 -2.82 -20.00
C ARG A 161 20.79 -1.67 -19.21
N SER A 162 20.15 -0.51 -19.16
CA SER A 162 20.64 0.62 -18.36
C SER A 162 20.64 0.27 -16.87
N ALA A 163 19.58 -0.37 -16.39
CA ALA A 163 19.49 -0.86 -15.02
C ALA A 163 20.61 -1.87 -14.69
N ASP A 164 20.91 -2.80 -15.61
CA ASP A 164 22.01 -3.76 -15.43
C ASP A 164 23.37 -3.07 -15.32
N VAL A 165 23.60 -2.01 -16.09
CA VAL A 165 24.83 -1.20 -15.98
C VAL A 165 24.90 -0.51 -14.62
N LEU A 166 23.81 0.13 -14.18
CA LEU A 166 23.78 0.81 -12.88
C LEU A 166 24.00 -0.16 -11.71
N LEU A 167 23.46 -1.38 -11.79
CA LEU A 167 23.69 -2.42 -10.79
C LEU A 167 25.14 -2.89 -10.79
N LYS A 168 25.72 -3.18 -11.97
CA LYS A 168 27.14 -3.60 -12.11
C LYS A 168 28.12 -2.54 -11.62
N THR A 169 27.84 -1.27 -11.86
CA THR A 169 28.65 -0.15 -11.40
C THR A 169 28.38 0.24 -9.95
N ARG A 170 27.39 -0.37 -9.30
CA ARG A 170 26.92 -0.04 -7.95
C ARG A 170 26.43 1.41 -7.80
N THR A 171 25.97 2.01 -8.90
CA THR A 171 25.45 3.39 -8.91
C THR A 171 23.92 3.46 -8.92
N ALA A 172 23.21 2.34 -8.92
CA ALA A 172 21.75 2.29 -8.93
C ALA A 172 21.11 3.06 -7.76
N GLY A 173 21.78 3.17 -6.60
CA GLY A 173 21.33 3.97 -5.48
C GLY A 173 21.17 5.47 -5.78
N LEU A 174 21.86 6.00 -6.82
CA LEU A 174 21.72 7.39 -7.25
C LEU A 174 20.34 7.70 -7.84
N LEU A 175 19.61 6.67 -8.29
CA LEU A 175 18.23 6.81 -8.80
C LEU A 175 17.29 7.45 -7.77
N ARG A 176 17.58 7.33 -6.46
CA ARG A 176 16.80 7.98 -5.40
C ARG A 176 16.73 9.52 -5.54
N TYR A 177 17.69 10.14 -6.20
CA TYR A 177 17.73 11.59 -6.42
C TYR A 177 17.04 12.02 -7.72
N THR A 178 16.41 11.10 -8.41
CA THR A 178 15.65 11.31 -9.64
C THR A 178 14.15 11.17 -9.36
N LYS A 179 13.32 11.49 -10.35
CA LYS A 179 11.86 11.26 -10.26
C LYS A 179 11.45 9.79 -10.22
N ILE A 180 12.39 8.86 -10.40
CA ILE A 180 12.08 7.44 -10.53
C ILE A 180 11.37 6.88 -9.28
N VAL A 181 11.63 7.45 -8.09
CA VAL A 181 10.92 7.04 -6.86
C VAL A 181 9.48 7.52 -6.88
N ASP A 182 9.22 8.74 -7.36
CA ASP A 182 7.84 9.24 -7.52
C ASP A 182 7.10 8.43 -8.60
N ASP A 183 7.75 8.17 -9.75
CA ASP A 183 7.20 7.30 -10.80
C ASP A 183 6.91 5.89 -10.26
N MET A 184 7.76 5.33 -9.40
CA MET A 184 7.51 4.05 -8.74
C MET A 184 6.34 4.09 -7.77
N VAL A 185 6.05 5.22 -7.12
CA VAL A 185 4.83 5.39 -6.32
C VAL A 185 3.61 5.23 -7.23
N ASP A 186 3.58 5.96 -8.33
CA ASP A 186 2.43 5.99 -9.24
C ASP A 186 2.25 4.64 -9.95
N ASP A 187 3.33 4.07 -10.48
CA ASP A 187 3.29 2.84 -11.27
C ASP A 187 3.03 1.59 -10.42
N ASN A 188 3.63 1.49 -9.22
CA ASN A 188 3.51 0.28 -8.42
C ASN A 188 2.44 0.38 -7.32
N LEU A 189 2.27 1.54 -6.70
CA LEU A 189 1.27 1.72 -5.64
C LEU A 189 -0.07 2.25 -6.16
N GLY A 190 -0.09 2.89 -7.34
CA GLY A 190 -1.33 3.39 -7.96
C GLY A 190 -2.38 2.32 -8.21
N TRP A 191 -1.97 1.05 -8.40
CA TRP A 191 -2.89 -0.08 -8.55
C TRP A 191 -3.58 -0.47 -7.24
N VAL A 192 -2.89 -0.30 -6.11
CA VAL A 192 -3.32 -0.74 -4.78
C VAL A 192 -3.13 0.36 -3.72
N PRO A 193 -3.62 1.59 -3.96
CA PRO A 193 -3.30 2.75 -3.14
C PRO A 193 -3.85 2.70 -1.71
N TYR A 194 -4.66 1.70 -1.38
CA TYR A 194 -5.35 1.59 -0.09
C TYR A 194 -4.66 0.64 0.88
N THR A 195 -3.76 -0.23 0.41
CA THR A 195 -3.24 -1.34 1.22
C THR A 195 -2.07 -0.94 2.12
N GLN A 196 -1.33 0.12 1.75
CA GLN A 196 -0.18 0.62 2.50
C GLN A 196 -0.58 1.12 3.89
N LEU A 197 -1.77 1.70 4.02
CA LEU A 197 -2.27 2.22 5.28
C LEU A 197 -2.23 1.19 6.40
N ALA A 198 -2.83 0.02 6.19
CA ALA A 198 -2.87 -1.04 7.18
C ALA A 198 -1.47 -1.62 7.45
N ASN A 199 -0.64 -1.75 6.42
CA ASN A 199 0.72 -2.26 6.55
C ASN A 199 1.61 -1.31 7.36
N LEU A 200 1.50 0.00 7.12
CA LEU A 200 2.34 0.98 7.79
C LEU A 200 1.87 1.25 9.23
N THR A 201 0.55 1.32 9.46
CA THR A 201 -0.02 1.66 10.77
C THR A 201 -0.25 0.46 11.69
N GLY A 202 -0.15 -0.76 11.16
CA GLY A 202 -0.46 -2.00 11.89
C GLY A 202 -1.94 -2.17 12.22
N ARG A 203 -2.84 -1.40 11.61
CA ARG A 203 -4.29 -1.53 11.82
C ARG A 203 -4.82 -2.77 11.11
N ARG A 204 -5.84 -3.36 11.70
CA ARG A 204 -6.50 -4.55 11.13
C ARG A 204 -7.29 -4.17 9.88
N ARG A 205 -7.30 -5.07 8.91
CA ARG A 205 -8.16 -4.98 7.74
C ARG A 205 -8.92 -6.27 7.52
N SER A 206 -10.14 -6.15 7.03
CA SER A 206 -10.97 -7.26 6.57
C SER A 206 -11.33 -7.04 5.11
N ARG A 207 -11.62 -8.10 4.37
CA ARG A 207 -12.14 -8.02 3.00
C ARG A 207 -13.60 -8.44 3.00
N CYS A 208 -14.47 -7.57 2.51
CA CYS A 208 -15.81 -7.96 2.11
C CYS A 208 -15.75 -8.48 0.67
N ARG A 209 -16.36 -9.62 0.39
CA ARG A 209 -16.60 -10.05 -0.99
C ARG A 209 -17.86 -9.33 -1.47
N CYS A 210 -17.70 -8.39 -2.39
CA CYS A 210 -18.82 -7.92 -3.19
C CYS A 210 -19.12 -9.03 -4.21
N THR A 211 -19.94 -10.00 -3.85
CA THR A 211 -20.49 -10.92 -4.84
C THR A 211 -21.37 -10.09 -5.75
N GLY A 212 -21.01 -9.99 -7.03
CA GLY A 212 -21.94 -9.54 -8.04
C GLY A 212 -23.24 -10.35 -7.95
N PRO A 213 -24.35 -9.88 -8.54
CA PRO A 213 -25.60 -10.63 -8.55
C PRO A 213 -25.30 -12.06 -9.05
N PRO A 214 -25.95 -13.09 -8.49
CA PRO A 214 -25.78 -14.44 -8.99
C PRO A 214 -26.15 -14.43 -10.47
N THR A 215 -25.20 -14.82 -11.33
CA THR A 215 -25.41 -15.04 -12.77
C THR A 215 -26.34 -16.21 -12.99
#